data_f319232aab8b43a17016fc32e71dd5e4
#
_entry.id   f319232aab8b43a17016fc32e71dd5e4
#
_cell.length_a   1.000
_cell.length_b   1.000
_cell.length_c   1.000
_cell.angle_alpha   90.00
_cell.angle_beta   90.00
_cell.angle_gamma   90.00
#
_symmetry.space_group_name_H-M   'P 1'
#
loop_
_entity.id
_entity.type
_entity.pdbx_description
1 polymer ?
#
loop_
_entity_poly.entity_id
_entity_poly.type
_entity_poly.pdbx_seq_one_letter_code
_entity_poly.pdbx_strand_id
1 'polypeptide(L)'
;RNRSGSVLEVGVGTGLSLPDYKRELEIVGIDLSTEMLEKARQRVTELGLTNVKGLYEMDAGELEFPDHSFDTVVAMYVMTVVPDPEKVMRELSRVTKPGGEVVLVNHFSQEEGVRGWVERRMAPFAELIGWRPIFDHSRVMVCDDLKLVERKSVRPFGIFTMMRFQKLAEAKRIAAE
;
A
#
# COMPACT_ATOMS: atom_id res chain seq x y z
N ARG A 1 19.49 -2.41 -9.18
CA ARG A 1 19.32 -3.79 -9.67
C ARG A 1 18.10 -3.79 -10.57
N ASN A 2 18.24 -4.24 -11.83
CA ASN A 2 17.11 -4.53 -12.71
C ASN A 2 16.34 -5.68 -12.07
N ARG A 3 15.19 -5.36 -11.45
CA ARG A 3 14.24 -6.37 -10.99
C ARG A 3 13.09 -6.37 -12.01
N SER A 4 13.00 -7.42 -12.79
CA SER A 4 11.73 -7.87 -13.36
C SER A 4 10.96 -8.52 -12.21
N GLY A 5 9.68 -8.28 -12.08
CA GLY A 5 8.86 -8.87 -11.03
C GLY A 5 7.41 -8.45 -11.15
N SER A 6 6.55 -9.18 -10.46
CA SER A 6 5.12 -8.89 -10.38
C SER A 6 4.83 -7.89 -9.24
N VAL A 7 4.07 -6.85 -9.54
CA VAL A 7 3.67 -5.81 -8.57
C VAL A 7 2.15 -5.78 -8.49
N LEU A 8 1.62 -5.82 -7.28
CA LEU A 8 0.23 -5.46 -7.00
C LEU A 8 0.18 -4.04 -6.44
N GLU A 9 -0.57 -3.16 -7.08
CA GLU A 9 -0.92 -1.86 -6.52
C GLU A 9 -2.35 -1.87 -5.98
N VAL A 10 -2.48 -1.68 -4.68
CA VAL A 10 -3.76 -1.63 -3.97
C VAL A 10 -4.20 -0.18 -3.80
N GLY A 11 -5.42 0.13 -4.23
CA GLY A 11 -5.94 1.49 -4.30
C GLY A 11 -5.31 2.27 -5.47
N VAL A 12 -5.27 1.65 -6.66
CA VAL A 12 -4.66 2.26 -7.87
C VAL A 12 -5.36 3.55 -8.32
N GLY A 13 -6.60 3.75 -7.89
CA GLY A 13 -7.40 4.93 -8.21
C GLY A 13 -7.50 5.19 -9.71
N THR A 14 -7.19 6.40 -10.13
CA THR A 14 -7.17 6.79 -11.56
C THR A 14 -5.86 6.43 -12.28
N GLY A 15 -5.00 5.63 -11.65
CA GLY A 15 -3.77 5.12 -12.25
C GLY A 15 -2.65 6.17 -12.43
N LEU A 16 -2.60 7.20 -11.57
CA LEU A 16 -1.60 8.28 -11.67
C LEU A 16 -0.17 7.77 -11.48
N SER A 17 0.02 6.74 -10.67
CA SER A 17 1.31 6.10 -10.37
C SER A 17 1.79 5.15 -11.47
N LEU A 18 0.89 4.62 -12.28
CA LEU A 18 1.21 3.56 -13.26
C LEU A 18 2.33 3.93 -14.24
N PRO A 19 2.44 5.18 -14.76
CA PRO A 19 3.53 5.57 -15.64
C PRO A 19 4.91 5.59 -14.98
N ASP A 20 4.97 5.70 -13.64
CA ASP A 20 6.22 5.80 -12.89
C ASP A 20 6.89 4.44 -12.65
N TYR A 21 6.16 3.35 -12.87
CA TYR A 21 6.71 2.01 -12.77
C TYR A 21 7.63 1.70 -13.96
N LYS A 22 8.71 0.98 -13.67
CA LYS A 22 9.61 0.50 -14.70
C LYS A 22 8.89 -0.46 -15.65
N ARG A 23 9.21 -0.37 -16.93
CA ARG A 23 8.58 -1.18 -17.99
C ARG A 23 8.82 -2.69 -17.85
N GLU A 24 9.87 -3.09 -17.13
CA GLU A 24 10.22 -4.49 -16.86
C GLU A 24 9.37 -5.13 -15.75
N LEU A 25 8.57 -4.33 -15.03
CA LEU A 25 7.67 -4.82 -13.99
C LEU A 25 6.31 -5.15 -14.59
N GLU A 26 5.70 -6.23 -14.16
CA GLU A 26 4.32 -6.57 -14.49
C GLU A 26 3.39 -6.05 -13.40
N ILE A 27 2.50 -5.13 -13.76
CA ILE A 27 1.66 -4.42 -12.80
C ILE A 27 0.23 -4.96 -12.85
N VAL A 28 -0.31 -5.28 -11.71
CA VAL A 28 -1.74 -5.49 -11.48
C VAL A 28 -2.22 -4.40 -10.52
N GLY A 29 -3.31 -3.73 -10.83
CA GLY A 29 -3.91 -2.71 -9.96
C GLY A 29 -5.30 -3.13 -9.49
N ILE A 30 -5.66 -2.79 -8.26
CA ILE A 30 -7.02 -2.95 -7.74
C ILE A 30 -7.52 -1.66 -7.11
N ASP A 31 -8.83 -1.46 -7.20
CA ASP A 31 -9.57 -0.39 -6.49
C ASP A 31 -11.02 -0.84 -6.27
N LEU A 32 -11.70 -0.26 -5.26
CA LEU A 32 -13.13 -0.49 -5.05
C LEU A 32 -14.02 0.33 -6.00
N SER A 33 -13.49 1.39 -6.60
CA SER A 33 -14.25 2.32 -7.43
C SER A 33 -14.13 1.96 -8.91
N THR A 34 -15.22 1.44 -9.48
CA THR A 34 -15.34 1.20 -10.93
C THR A 34 -15.03 2.46 -11.73
N GLU A 35 -15.52 3.64 -11.28
CA GLU A 35 -15.27 4.92 -11.97
C GLU A 35 -13.79 5.29 -12.00
N MET A 36 -13.06 5.06 -10.88
CA MET A 36 -11.61 5.29 -10.84
C MET A 36 -10.87 4.34 -11.78
N LEU A 37 -11.27 3.07 -11.79
CA LEU A 37 -10.67 2.05 -12.66
C LEU A 37 -10.92 2.34 -14.16
N GLU A 38 -12.07 2.89 -14.53
CA GLU A 38 -12.32 3.32 -15.91
C GLU A 38 -11.32 4.40 -16.34
N LYS A 39 -11.09 5.41 -15.50
CA LYS A 39 -10.08 6.45 -15.74
C LYS A 39 -8.65 5.87 -15.81
N ALA A 40 -8.35 4.88 -14.96
CA ALA A 40 -7.07 4.18 -15.00
C ALA A 40 -6.88 3.40 -16.30
N ARG A 41 -7.91 2.68 -16.78
CA ARG A 41 -7.89 1.95 -18.07
C ARG A 41 -7.70 2.89 -19.25
N GLN A 42 -8.39 4.03 -19.24
CA GLN A 42 -8.18 5.07 -20.26
C GLN A 42 -6.73 5.54 -20.27
N ARG A 43 -6.15 5.86 -19.10
CA ARG A 43 -4.75 6.28 -18.97
C ARG A 43 -3.77 5.21 -19.45
N VAL A 44 -4.00 3.94 -19.11
CA VAL A 44 -3.18 2.82 -19.59
C VAL A 44 -3.16 2.76 -21.12
N THR A 45 -4.31 2.95 -21.74
CA THR A 45 -4.46 2.95 -23.21
C THR A 45 -3.78 4.17 -23.83
N GLU A 46 -4.04 5.37 -23.34
CA GLU A 46 -3.49 6.63 -23.87
C GLU A 46 -1.97 6.68 -23.78
N LEU A 47 -1.39 6.15 -22.70
CA LEU A 47 0.07 6.14 -22.48
C LEU A 47 0.75 4.86 -22.97
N GLY A 48 0.02 3.91 -23.54
CA GLY A 48 0.57 2.65 -24.03
C GLY A 48 1.32 1.87 -22.94
N LEU A 49 0.74 1.72 -21.74
CA LEU A 49 1.37 1.04 -20.61
C LEU A 49 1.21 -0.48 -20.73
N THR A 50 1.97 -1.11 -21.61
CA THR A 50 1.89 -2.55 -21.92
C THR A 50 2.29 -3.46 -20.77
N ASN A 51 2.95 -2.91 -19.76
CA ASN A 51 3.36 -3.60 -18.55
C ASN A 51 2.24 -3.69 -17.49
N VAL A 52 1.13 -2.97 -17.64
CA VAL A 52 -0.07 -3.13 -16.81
C VAL A 52 -0.87 -4.32 -17.34
N LYS A 53 -0.93 -5.41 -16.56
CA LYS A 53 -1.54 -6.69 -16.95
C LYS A 53 -3.02 -6.77 -16.64
N GLY A 54 -3.51 -6.01 -15.66
CA GLY A 54 -4.91 -5.97 -15.30
C GLY A 54 -5.24 -4.88 -14.29
N LEU A 55 -6.50 -4.42 -14.35
CA LEU A 55 -7.09 -3.49 -13.39
C LEU A 55 -8.43 -4.07 -12.96
N TYR A 56 -8.58 -4.41 -11.68
CA TYR A 56 -9.73 -5.16 -11.15
C TYR A 56 -10.43 -4.38 -10.04
N GLU A 57 -11.76 -4.45 -10.04
CA GLU A 57 -12.57 -4.03 -8.90
C GLU A 57 -12.48 -5.09 -7.82
N MET A 58 -11.94 -4.72 -6.64
CA MET A 58 -11.67 -5.68 -5.59
C MET A 58 -11.49 -4.99 -4.24
N ASP A 59 -11.98 -5.63 -3.16
CA ASP A 59 -11.74 -5.18 -1.78
C ASP A 59 -10.31 -5.56 -1.35
N ALA A 60 -9.57 -4.58 -0.84
CA ALA A 60 -8.23 -4.80 -0.29
C ALA A 60 -8.20 -5.75 0.93
N GLY A 61 -9.32 -5.88 1.65
CA GLY A 61 -9.48 -6.81 2.77
C GLY A 61 -9.85 -8.24 2.36
N GLU A 62 -10.12 -8.49 1.07
CA GLU A 62 -10.51 -9.82 0.53
C GLU A 62 -9.94 -9.99 -0.88
N LEU A 63 -8.63 -10.16 -0.97
CA LEU A 63 -7.93 -10.27 -2.24
C LEU A 63 -8.18 -11.63 -2.91
N GLU A 64 -8.72 -11.62 -4.14
CA GLU A 64 -8.99 -12.84 -4.93
C GLU A 64 -7.74 -13.36 -5.66
N PHE A 65 -6.55 -13.13 -5.10
CA PHE A 65 -5.30 -13.66 -5.63
C PHE A 65 -4.81 -14.82 -4.76
N PRO A 66 -4.14 -15.82 -5.36
CA PRO A 66 -3.50 -16.90 -4.60
C PRO A 66 -2.42 -16.34 -3.66
N ASP A 67 -2.09 -17.13 -2.63
CA ASP A 67 -0.95 -16.84 -1.77
C ASP A 67 0.33 -16.71 -2.59
N HIS A 68 1.23 -15.83 -2.16
CA HIS A 68 2.57 -15.70 -2.75
C HIS A 68 2.58 -15.38 -4.25
N SER A 69 1.63 -14.54 -4.72
CA SER A 69 1.48 -14.17 -6.14
C SER A 69 2.42 -13.06 -6.59
N PHE A 70 2.77 -12.13 -5.70
CA PHE A 70 3.47 -10.91 -6.07
C PHE A 70 4.84 -10.77 -5.41
N ASP A 71 5.82 -10.26 -6.17
CA ASP A 71 7.16 -9.96 -5.65
C ASP A 71 7.13 -8.67 -4.80
N THR A 72 6.25 -7.73 -5.16
CA THR A 72 6.05 -6.48 -4.41
C THR A 72 4.57 -6.14 -4.35
N VAL A 73 4.09 -5.74 -3.19
CA VAL A 73 2.74 -5.20 -2.99
C VAL A 73 2.87 -3.75 -2.52
N VAL A 74 2.18 -2.83 -3.19
CA VAL A 74 2.21 -1.40 -2.89
C VAL A 74 0.81 -0.95 -2.51
N ALA A 75 0.66 -0.23 -1.39
CA ALA A 75 -0.58 0.41 -1.00
C ALA A 75 -0.32 1.87 -0.64
N MET A 76 -0.81 2.78 -1.48
CA MET A 76 -0.64 4.21 -1.32
C MET A 76 -1.97 4.86 -0.95
N TYR A 77 -1.99 5.52 0.23
CA TYR A 77 -3.16 6.26 0.76
C TYR A 77 -4.40 5.39 1.06
N VAL A 78 -4.23 4.07 1.16
CA VAL A 78 -5.30 3.10 1.39
C VAL A 78 -5.55 2.87 2.88
N MET A 79 -4.48 2.66 3.67
CA MET A 79 -4.59 2.19 5.06
C MET A 79 -5.38 3.13 5.99
N THR A 80 -5.46 4.40 5.66
CA THR A 80 -6.21 5.42 6.44
C THR A 80 -7.70 5.48 6.11
N VAL A 81 -8.13 4.90 4.98
CA VAL A 81 -9.51 4.96 4.50
C VAL A 81 -10.26 3.64 4.58
N VAL A 82 -9.53 2.52 4.69
CA VAL A 82 -10.16 1.20 4.86
C VAL A 82 -10.75 1.01 6.27
N PRO A 83 -11.84 0.28 6.41
CA PRO A 83 -12.48 0.04 7.71
C PRO A 83 -11.61 -0.82 8.65
N ASP A 84 -10.94 -1.84 8.12
CA ASP A 84 -10.08 -2.78 8.86
C ASP A 84 -8.67 -2.86 8.23
N PRO A 85 -7.76 -1.93 8.59
CA PRO A 85 -6.39 -1.95 8.07
C PRO A 85 -5.58 -3.17 8.51
N GLU A 86 -5.92 -3.79 9.64
CA GLU A 86 -5.27 -5.01 10.11
C GLU A 86 -5.62 -6.21 9.20
N LYS A 87 -6.88 -6.31 8.75
CA LYS A 87 -7.32 -7.31 7.77
C LYS A 87 -6.61 -7.09 6.43
N VAL A 88 -6.56 -5.84 5.96
CA VAL A 88 -5.84 -5.48 4.74
C VAL A 88 -4.37 -5.88 4.85
N MET A 89 -3.68 -5.55 5.96
CA MET A 89 -2.27 -5.92 6.13
C MET A 89 -2.03 -7.43 6.02
N ARG A 90 -2.94 -8.25 6.61
CA ARG A 90 -2.85 -9.72 6.49
C ARG A 90 -2.98 -10.18 5.04
N GLU A 91 -3.90 -9.59 4.28
CA GLU A 91 -4.06 -9.90 2.84
C GLU A 91 -2.83 -9.47 2.02
N LEU A 92 -2.30 -8.25 2.27
CA LEU A 92 -1.06 -7.81 1.62
C LEU A 92 0.10 -8.77 1.91
N SER A 93 0.23 -9.22 3.18
CA SER A 93 1.22 -10.23 3.53
C SER A 93 0.96 -11.55 2.79
N ARG A 94 -0.27 -12.08 2.82
CA ARG A 94 -0.64 -13.36 2.22
C ARG A 94 -0.25 -13.43 0.74
N VAL A 95 -0.61 -12.41 -0.05
CA VAL A 95 -0.34 -12.39 -1.49
C VAL A 95 1.09 -12.06 -1.86
N THR A 96 1.90 -11.55 -0.90
CA THR A 96 3.32 -11.28 -1.12
C THR A 96 4.12 -12.58 -1.05
N LYS A 97 5.04 -12.80 -1.99
CA LYS A 97 5.95 -13.96 -2.00
C LYS A 97 6.90 -13.93 -0.81
N PRO A 98 7.34 -15.09 -0.27
CA PRO A 98 8.46 -15.16 0.65
C PRO A 98 9.69 -14.43 0.07
N GLY A 99 10.30 -13.54 0.85
CA GLY A 99 11.37 -12.67 0.37
C GLY A 99 10.92 -11.48 -0.49
N GLY A 100 9.60 -11.33 -0.71
CA GLY A 100 9.01 -10.16 -1.36
C GLY A 100 8.87 -8.96 -0.44
N GLU A 101 8.31 -7.87 -0.94
CA GLU A 101 8.22 -6.60 -0.20
C GLU A 101 6.77 -6.07 -0.18
N VAL A 102 6.37 -5.49 0.96
CA VAL A 102 5.17 -4.67 1.10
C VAL A 102 5.60 -3.23 1.31
N VAL A 103 5.08 -2.31 0.51
CA VAL A 103 5.39 -0.88 0.59
C VAL A 103 4.10 -0.11 0.87
N LEU A 104 4.06 0.58 1.98
CA LEU A 104 2.96 1.45 2.36
C LEU A 104 3.38 2.91 2.24
N VAL A 105 2.51 3.76 1.70
CA VAL A 105 2.67 5.21 1.74
C VAL A 105 1.37 5.80 2.27
N ASN A 106 1.43 6.36 3.48
CA ASN A 106 0.26 6.96 4.11
C ASN A 106 0.64 8.17 4.95
N HIS A 107 -0.39 8.94 5.32
CA HIS A 107 -0.27 9.91 6.40
C HIS A 107 -0.36 9.16 7.73
N PHE A 108 0.76 9.05 8.44
CA PHE A 108 0.79 8.54 9.80
C PHE A 108 0.91 9.70 10.78
N SER A 109 0.19 9.63 11.88
CA SER A 109 0.28 10.62 12.96
C SER A 109 1.68 10.66 13.56
N GLN A 110 2.18 11.86 13.81
CA GLN A 110 3.37 12.05 14.61
C GLN A 110 2.98 12.24 16.06
N GLU A 111 3.47 11.38 16.95
CA GLU A 111 3.14 11.42 18.39
C GLU A 111 3.77 12.63 19.09
N GLU A 112 4.84 13.24 18.55
CA GLU A 112 5.62 14.29 19.17
C GLU A 112 5.73 15.59 18.35
N GLY A 113 5.89 16.73 19.05
CA GLY A 113 6.16 18.05 18.47
C GLY A 113 4.92 18.89 18.19
N VAL A 114 5.18 20.14 17.72
CA VAL A 114 4.15 21.16 17.42
C VAL A 114 3.07 20.64 16.47
N ARG A 115 3.45 19.73 15.58
CA ARG A 115 2.59 19.12 14.57
C ARG A 115 1.58 18.16 15.20
N GLY A 116 1.97 17.29 16.12
CA GLY A 116 1.07 16.43 16.87
C GLY A 116 0.06 17.23 17.71
N TRP A 117 0.47 18.41 18.20
CA TRP A 117 -0.44 19.32 18.88
C TRP A 117 -1.51 19.91 17.94
N VAL A 118 -1.13 20.34 16.73
CA VAL A 118 -2.05 20.85 15.70
C VAL A 118 -3.00 19.75 15.24
N GLU A 119 -2.51 18.54 14.97
CA GLU A 119 -3.33 17.38 14.55
C GLU A 119 -4.38 17.04 15.61
N ARG A 120 -4.00 16.98 16.89
CA ARG A 120 -4.95 16.76 18.00
C ARG A 120 -6.01 17.86 18.13
N ARG A 121 -5.67 19.10 17.84
CA ARG A 121 -6.60 20.21 17.90
C ARG A 121 -7.58 20.24 16.74
N MET A 122 -7.18 19.70 15.57
CA MET A 122 -8.01 19.59 14.37
C MET A 122 -8.82 18.28 14.30
N ALA A 123 -8.50 17.30 15.13
CA ALA A 123 -9.16 15.99 15.14
C ALA A 123 -10.72 16.07 15.19
N PRO A 124 -11.37 16.94 15.98
CA PRO A 124 -12.82 17.03 16.01
C PRO A 124 -13.47 17.46 14.69
N PHE A 125 -12.73 18.20 13.85
CA PHE A 125 -13.20 18.66 12.53
C PHE A 125 -12.94 17.64 11.42
N ALA A 126 -12.03 16.70 11.65
CA ALA A 126 -11.59 15.72 10.67
C ALA A 126 -12.68 14.65 10.43
N GLU A 127 -13.45 14.29 11.45
CA GLU A 127 -14.59 13.35 11.31
C GLU A 127 -15.66 13.89 10.35
N LEU A 128 -15.84 15.21 10.29
CA LEU A 128 -16.82 15.85 9.42
C LEU A 128 -16.47 15.75 7.92
N ILE A 129 -15.17 15.59 7.60
CA ILE A 129 -14.65 15.49 6.23
C ILE A 129 -14.15 14.07 5.90
N GLY A 130 -14.45 13.08 6.77
CA GLY A 130 -14.06 11.68 6.57
C GLY A 130 -12.54 11.44 6.65
N TRP A 131 -11.78 12.40 7.15
CA TRP A 131 -10.34 12.29 7.33
C TRP A 131 -10.02 11.79 8.74
N ARG A 132 -9.23 10.70 8.86
CA ARG A 132 -8.72 10.21 10.15
C ARG A 132 -7.31 10.76 10.37
N PRO A 133 -7.15 11.86 11.12
CA PRO A 133 -5.85 12.50 11.32
C PRO A 133 -4.90 11.69 12.20
N ILE A 134 -5.43 10.73 12.97
CA ILE A 134 -4.67 9.89 13.89
C ILE A 134 -4.74 8.45 13.39
N PHE A 135 -3.72 8.05 12.61
CA PHE A 135 -3.54 6.66 12.22
C PHE A 135 -2.27 6.12 12.88
N ASP A 136 -2.48 5.25 13.87
CA ASP A 136 -1.39 4.61 14.60
C ASP A 136 -0.70 3.57 13.69
N HIS A 137 0.62 3.70 13.56
CA HIS A 137 1.42 2.77 12.78
C HIS A 137 1.44 1.34 13.37
N SER A 138 1.09 1.15 14.66
CA SER A 138 0.95 -0.19 15.26
C SER A 138 -0.09 -1.04 14.52
N ARG A 139 -1.12 -0.40 13.94
CA ARG A 139 -2.17 -1.08 13.17
C ARG A 139 -1.69 -1.76 11.88
N VAL A 140 -0.51 -1.40 11.38
CA VAL A 140 0.12 -2.05 10.22
C VAL A 140 1.25 -3.00 10.60
N MET A 141 1.55 -3.14 11.90
CA MET A 141 2.59 -4.02 12.44
C MET A 141 2.02 -5.34 12.98
N VAL A 142 0.99 -5.88 12.33
CA VAL A 142 0.19 -7.02 12.84
C VAL A 142 0.59 -8.38 12.24
N CYS A 143 1.55 -8.38 11.31
CA CYS A 143 1.99 -9.60 10.63
C CYS A 143 3.40 -9.98 11.09
N ASP A 144 3.55 -11.11 11.78
CA ASP A 144 4.85 -11.58 12.31
C ASP A 144 5.83 -11.98 11.19
N ASP A 145 5.31 -12.30 10.00
CA ASP A 145 6.09 -12.64 8.81
C ASP A 145 6.54 -11.40 8.00
N LEU A 146 6.15 -10.18 8.40
CA LEU A 146 6.58 -8.93 7.80
C LEU A 146 7.52 -8.16 8.71
N LYS A 147 8.78 -8.02 8.30
CA LYS A 147 9.77 -7.22 9.02
C LYS A 147 9.87 -5.81 8.45
N LEU A 148 9.60 -4.78 9.26
CA LEU A 148 9.86 -3.39 8.87
C LEU A 148 11.38 -3.19 8.65
N VAL A 149 11.76 -2.83 7.42
CA VAL A 149 13.17 -2.63 7.03
C VAL A 149 13.50 -1.18 6.70
N GLU A 150 12.50 -0.37 6.41
CA GLU A 150 12.68 1.06 6.15
C GLU A 150 11.46 1.85 6.56
N ARG A 151 11.68 3.00 7.20
CA ARG A 151 10.67 4.03 7.46
C ARG A 151 11.25 5.38 7.05
N LYS A 152 10.59 6.06 6.12
CA LYS A 152 11.09 7.31 5.55
C LYS A 152 9.95 8.32 5.37
N SER A 153 10.20 9.55 5.81
CA SER A 153 9.31 10.68 5.51
C SER A 153 9.41 11.05 4.03
N VAL A 154 8.28 11.23 3.37
CA VAL A 154 8.18 11.55 1.93
C VAL A 154 7.79 13.02 1.75
N ARG A 155 8.45 13.71 0.82
CA ARG A 155 8.15 15.10 0.42
C ARG A 155 6.83 15.20 -0.35
N PRO A 156 6.11 16.34 -0.35
CA PRO A 156 6.49 17.60 0.28
C PRO A 156 6.12 17.66 1.77
N PHE A 157 6.85 18.46 2.54
CA PHE A 157 6.63 18.76 3.97
C PHE A 157 6.69 17.59 4.96
N GLY A 158 7.09 16.38 4.53
CA GLY A 158 7.16 15.21 5.41
C GLY A 158 5.81 14.76 5.98
N ILE A 159 4.71 15.08 5.28
CA ILE A 159 3.33 14.76 5.69
C ILE A 159 3.08 13.26 5.55
N PHE A 160 3.68 12.65 4.54
CA PHE A 160 3.54 11.24 4.27
C PHE A 160 4.74 10.46 4.78
N THR A 161 4.50 9.24 5.22
CA THR A 161 5.54 8.29 5.59
C THR A 161 5.44 7.08 4.69
N MET A 162 6.57 6.69 4.12
CA MET A 162 6.75 5.41 3.47
C MET A 162 7.26 4.41 4.50
N MET A 163 6.62 3.24 4.56
CA MET A 163 7.07 2.09 5.32
C MET A 163 7.29 0.93 4.36
N ARG A 164 8.46 0.31 4.40
CA ARG A 164 8.79 -0.86 3.59
C ARG A 164 9.04 -2.05 4.49
N PHE A 165 8.30 -3.09 4.24
CA PHE A 165 8.39 -4.36 4.94
C PHE A 165 8.99 -5.40 4.00
N GLN A 166 9.84 -6.27 4.55
CA GLN A 166 10.36 -7.46 3.90
C GLN A 166 9.63 -8.67 4.43
N LYS A 167 8.99 -9.45 3.56
CA LYS A 167 8.42 -10.74 3.97
C LYS A 167 9.53 -11.73 4.24
N LEU A 168 9.45 -12.40 5.40
CA LEU A 168 10.45 -13.40 5.79
C LEU A 168 10.42 -14.59 4.82
N ALA A 169 11.59 -15.10 4.47
CA ALA A 169 11.67 -16.36 3.74
C ALA A 169 11.26 -17.53 4.66
N GLU A 170 10.61 -18.55 4.13
CA GLU A 170 10.09 -19.70 4.89
C GLU A 170 11.14 -20.34 5.84
N ALA A 171 12.39 -20.43 5.41
CA ALA A 171 13.48 -20.98 6.23
C ALA A 171 13.80 -20.17 7.50
N LYS A 172 13.40 -18.88 7.57
CA LYS A 172 13.59 -18.03 8.77
C LYS A 172 12.41 -18.08 9.73
N ARG A 173 11.28 -18.57 9.29
CA ARG A 173 10.07 -18.70 10.09
C ARG A 173 10.15 -19.92 11.02
N ILE A 174 10.72 -21.04 10.53
CA ILE A 174 10.94 -22.28 11.29
C ILE A 174 12.02 -22.12 12.37
N ALA A 175 12.94 -21.18 12.23
CA ALA A 175 14.03 -20.94 13.19
C ALA A 175 13.66 -19.96 14.32
N ALA A 176 12.45 -19.37 14.27
CA ALA A 176 11.94 -18.40 15.25
C ALA A 176 10.82 -18.97 16.15
N GLU A 177 10.37 -20.21 15.88
CA GLU A 177 9.51 -21.04 16.71
C GLU A 177 10.35 -21.96 17.60
#